data_b41760e872945f7ea64595bb8c984bf9
#
_entry.id   b41760e872945f7ea64595bb8c984bf9
#
_cell.length_a   1.000
_cell.length_b   1.000
_cell.length_c   1.000
_cell.angle_alpha   90.00
_cell.angle_beta   90.00
_cell.angle_gamma   90.00
#
_symmetry.space_group_name_H-M   'P 1'
#
loop_
_entity.id
_entity.type
_entity.pdbx_description
1 polymer ?
#
loop_
_entity_poly.entity_id
_entity_poly.type
_entity_poly.pdbx_seq_one_letter_code
_entity_poly.pdbx_strand_id
1 'polypeptide(L)'
;MIPEFRAYDGGSLNRMYQPDEVMVGGGNIWIIDEDSVAGDWIVNNDLHLMQSTGLKDKNGQEIFEGDIVRQVRTQPTTENEIIIGVVTMLEGAWLIMNDCEQLASFLWSETDENEIIGNIYENPELLEVGD
;
A
#
# COMPACT_ATOMS: atom_id res chain seq x y z
N MET A 1 9.30 17.20 -1.02
CA MET A 1 8.59 16.09 -1.67
C MET A 1 7.10 16.21 -1.38
N ILE A 2 6.29 16.19 -2.41
CA ILE A 2 4.84 16.24 -2.25
C ILE A 2 4.36 14.81 -1.99
N PRO A 3 3.65 14.54 -0.88
CA PRO A 3 3.17 13.20 -0.62
C PRO A 3 2.19 12.75 -1.71
N GLU A 4 2.32 11.52 -2.14
CA GLU A 4 1.40 10.92 -3.09
C GLU A 4 0.49 9.95 -2.36
N PHE A 5 -0.76 9.90 -2.79
CA PHE A 5 -1.78 9.05 -2.21
C PHE A 5 -2.50 8.29 -3.30
N ARG A 6 -3.01 7.13 -2.93
CA ARG A 6 -4.06 6.47 -3.70
C ARG A 6 -5.20 6.20 -2.73
N ALA A 7 -6.39 5.91 -3.24
CA ALA A 7 -7.56 5.71 -2.40
C ALA A 7 -8.43 4.59 -2.93
N TYR A 8 -9.02 3.81 -2.03
CA TYR A 8 -9.86 2.68 -2.40
C TYR A 8 -11.31 2.94 -2.00
N ASP A 9 -12.22 2.75 -2.96
CA ASP A 9 -13.66 2.79 -2.72
C ASP A 9 -14.16 1.37 -2.50
N GLY A 10 -14.36 1.00 -1.24
CA GLY A 10 -14.87 -0.32 -0.89
C GLY A 10 -16.38 -0.39 -0.80
N GLY A 11 -17.04 0.75 -1.03
CA GLY A 11 -18.51 0.83 -0.91
C GLY A 11 -19.23 0.43 -2.18
N SER A 12 -19.34 1.35 -3.11
CA SER A 12 -20.19 1.16 -4.29
C SER A 12 -19.43 0.66 -5.53
N LEU A 13 -18.19 1.10 -5.73
CA LEU A 13 -17.48 0.83 -6.97
C LEU A 13 -16.39 -0.23 -6.87
N ASN A 14 -15.91 -0.54 -5.67
CA ASN A 14 -14.78 -1.45 -5.45
C ASN A 14 -13.61 -1.06 -6.36
N ARG A 15 -13.23 0.21 -6.31
CA ARG A 15 -12.26 0.78 -7.23
C ARG A 15 -11.09 1.40 -6.49
N MET A 16 -9.88 1.19 -7.03
CA MET A 16 -8.67 1.86 -6.56
C MET A 16 -8.41 3.09 -7.43
N TYR A 17 -8.38 4.28 -6.80
CA TYR A 17 -8.02 5.52 -7.48
C TYR A 17 -6.51 5.69 -7.36
N GLN A 18 -5.85 5.91 -8.49
CA GLN A 18 -4.40 6.06 -8.55
C GLN A 18 -3.98 7.49 -8.18
N PRO A 19 -2.68 7.74 -7.94
CA PRO A 19 -2.24 9.06 -7.47
C PRO A 19 -2.63 10.24 -8.35
N ASP A 20 -2.75 10.06 -9.66
CA ASP A 20 -3.18 11.12 -10.56
C ASP A 20 -4.70 11.34 -10.55
N GLU A 21 -5.42 10.48 -9.86
CA GLU A 21 -6.88 10.56 -9.76
C GLU A 21 -7.34 10.99 -8.37
N VAL A 22 -6.40 11.22 -7.45
CA VAL A 22 -6.69 11.53 -6.04
C VAL A 22 -5.91 12.76 -5.62
N MET A 23 -6.56 13.63 -4.85
CA MET A 23 -5.91 14.80 -4.27
C MET A 23 -6.40 14.94 -2.84
N VAL A 24 -5.50 15.31 -1.94
CA VAL A 24 -5.85 15.54 -0.53
C VAL A 24 -5.58 17.00 -0.20
N GLY A 25 -6.57 17.69 0.30
CA GLY A 25 -6.42 19.09 0.68
C GLY A 25 -7.63 19.62 1.42
N GLY A 26 -7.39 20.58 2.30
CA GLY A 26 -8.46 21.22 3.07
C GLY A 26 -9.24 20.26 3.97
N GLY A 27 -8.61 19.14 4.38
CA GLY A 27 -9.28 18.13 5.19
C GLY A 27 -10.18 17.20 4.40
N ASN A 28 -10.11 17.24 3.08
CA ASN A 28 -10.96 16.42 2.22
C ASN A 28 -10.16 15.59 1.25
N ILE A 29 -10.77 14.48 0.82
CA ILE A 29 -10.25 13.63 -0.24
C ILE A 29 -11.01 13.98 -1.51
N TRP A 30 -10.27 14.38 -2.55
CA TRP A 30 -10.83 14.76 -3.83
C TRP A 30 -10.51 13.70 -4.86
N ILE A 31 -11.51 13.31 -5.65
CA ILE A 31 -11.31 12.34 -6.74
C ILE A 31 -11.87 12.93 -8.02
N ILE A 32 -11.36 12.43 -9.14
CA ILE A 32 -11.86 12.86 -10.44
C ILE A 32 -13.28 12.31 -10.64
N ASP A 33 -14.16 13.18 -11.13
CA ASP A 33 -15.54 12.77 -11.43
C ASP A 33 -15.58 12.24 -12.86
N GLU A 34 -15.71 10.93 -12.98
CA GLU A 34 -15.71 10.26 -14.28
C GLU A 34 -16.95 10.57 -15.12
N ASP A 35 -18.01 10.99 -14.45
CA ASP A 35 -19.25 11.36 -15.15
C ASP A 35 -19.23 12.79 -15.65
N SER A 36 -18.20 13.57 -15.28
CA SER A 36 -18.08 14.94 -15.70
C SER A 36 -17.30 15.04 -17.01
N VAL A 37 -17.89 15.66 -18.01
CA VAL A 37 -17.23 15.89 -19.29
C VAL A 37 -16.09 16.87 -19.14
N ALA A 38 -16.17 17.77 -18.15
CA ALA A 38 -15.16 18.80 -17.93
C ALA A 38 -13.97 18.35 -17.06
N GLY A 39 -14.03 17.13 -16.54
CA GLY A 39 -12.95 16.63 -15.68
C GLY A 39 -12.96 17.25 -14.29
N ASP A 40 -14.13 17.47 -13.74
CA ASP A 40 -14.27 18.07 -12.41
C ASP A 40 -13.81 17.12 -11.31
N TRP A 41 -13.45 17.69 -10.17
CA TRP A 41 -13.09 16.96 -8.97
C TRP A 41 -14.24 17.02 -7.97
N ILE A 42 -14.49 15.90 -7.30
CA ILE A 42 -15.52 15.81 -6.26
C ILE A 42 -14.92 15.31 -4.97
N VAL A 43 -15.55 15.68 -3.85
CA VAL A 43 -15.10 15.24 -2.52
C VAL A 43 -15.75 13.90 -2.19
N ASN A 44 -14.94 12.96 -1.74
CA ASN A 44 -15.43 11.69 -1.19
C ASN A 44 -14.54 11.28 -0.02
N ASN A 45 -15.02 11.54 1.19
CA ASN A 45 -14.28 11.28 2.40
C ASN A 45 -14.52 9.86 2.96
N ASP A 46 -15.29 9.04 2.25
CA ASP A 46 -15.52 7.66 2.65
C ASP A 46 -14.48 6.69 2.08
N LEU A 47 -13.54 7.20 1.31
CA LEU A 47 -12.50 6.39 0.71
C LEU A 47 -11.42 6.03 1.73
N HIS A 48 -10.79 4.87 1.50
CA HIS A 48 -9.63 4.45 2.29
C HIS A 48 -8.37 5.01 1.66
N LEU A 49 -7.78 6.01 2.32
CA LEU A 49 -6.61 6.70 1.82
C LEU A 49 -5.34 5.94 2.17
N MET A 50 -4.43 5.82 1.20
CA MET A 50 -3.16 5.13 1.38
C MET A 50 -2.03 6.04 0.92
N GLN A 51 -1.08 6.29 1.81
CA GLN A 51 0.06 7.16 1.52
C GLN A 51 1.18 6.37 0.85
N SER A 52 1.84 6.99 -0.12
CA SER A 52 3.04 6.41 -0.74
C SER A 52 4.17 6.36 0.28
N THR A 53 4.90 5.26 0.29
CA THR A 53 6.08 5.12 1.13
C THR A 53 7.30 5.85 0.54
N GLY A 54 7.24 6.20 -0.74
CA GLY A 54 8.40 6.73 -1.46
C GLY A 54 9.38 5.66 -1.91
N LEU A 55 9.10 4.40 -1.61
CA LEU A 55 9.95 3.27 -1.98
C LEU A 55 9.32 2.48 -3.11
N LYS A 56 10.16 1.77 -3.88
CA LYS A 56 9.69 0.93 -4.98
C LYS A 56 10.05 -0.52 -4.71
N ASP A 57 9.22 -1.42 -5.24
CA ASP A 57 9.52 -2.85 -5.13
C ASP A 57 10.55 -3.27 -6.19
N LYS A 58 10.87 -4.55 -6.22
CA LYS A 58 11.89 -5.05 -7.15
C LYS A 58 11.50 -4.89 -8.61
N ASN A 59 10.23 -4.67 -8.89
CA ASN A 59 9.72 -4.46 -10.26
C ASN A 59 9.57 -2.99 -10.61
N GLY A 60 9.99 -2.10 -9.72
CA GLY A 60 9.91 -0.67 -9.95
C GLY A 60 8.56 -0.06 -9.63
N GLN A 61 7.66 -0.81 -9.01
CA GLN A 61 6.35 -0.29 -8.63
C GLN A 61 6.40 0.41 -7.27
N GLU A 62 5.75 1.55 -7.19
CA GLU A 62 5.68 2.32 -5.95
C GLU A 62 4.88 1.57 -4.88
N ILE A 63 5.44 1.52 -3.68
CA ILE A 63 4.81 0.81 -2.55
C ILE A 63 3.99 1.81 -1.73
N PHE A 64 2.72 1.47 -1.49
CA PHE A 64 1.80 2.28 -0.71
C PHE A 64 1.44 1.60 0.61
N GLU A 65 1.06 2.40 1.57
CA GLU A 65 0.45 1.90 2.80
C GLU A 65 -0.73 1.00 2.46
N GLY A 66 -0.83 -0.15 3.11
CA GLY A 66 -1.90 -1.11 2.83
C GLY A 66 -1.54 -2.14 1.76
N ASP A 67 -0.40 -1.97 1.07
CA ASP A 67 0.07 -3.00 0.14
C ASP A 67 0.47 -4.23 0.92
N ILE A 68 0.23 -5.40 0.32
CA ILE A 68 0.73 -6.66 0.85
C ILE A 68 2.02 -6.96 0.09
N VAL A 69 3.10 -7.11 0.84
CA VAL A 69 4.44 -7.26 0.29
C VAL A 69 5.04 -8.58 0.73
N ARG A 70 5.68 -9.25 -0.22
CA ARG A 70 6.48 -10.43 0.04
C ARG A 70 7.93 -9.97 0.08
N GLN A 71 8.56 -10.10 1.24
CA GLN A 71 9.95 -9.71 1.41
C GLN A 71 10.83 -10.95 1.52
N VAL A 72 11.86 -11.01 0.69
CA VAL A 72 12.85 -12.09 0.72
C VAL A 72 14.13 -11.53 1.33
N ARG A 73 14.55 -12.13 2.41
CA ARG A 73 15.80 -11.74 3.06
C ARG A 73 16.96 -12.54 2.44
N THR A 74 17.95 -11.81 2.00
CA THR A 74 19.07 -12.39 1.27
C THR A 74 20.36 -12.36 2.07
N GLN A 75 20.29 -12.52 3.38
CA GLN A 75 21.48 -12.50 4.22
C GLN A 75 22.30 -13.78 4.02
N PRO A 76 23.63 -13.65 3.96
CA PRO A 76 24.49 -14.81 3.66
C PRO A 76 24.52 -15.87 4.76
N THR A 77 24.17 -15.53 5.99
CA THR A 77 24.24 -16.48 7.11
C THR A 77 22.93 -17.16 7.42
N THR A 78 21.82 -16.71 6.79
CA THR A 78 20.52 -17.34 6.97
C THR A 78 20.00 -17.75 5.62
N GLU A 79 19.31 -18.88 5.59
CA GLU A 79 18.59 -19.27 4.38
C GLU A 79 17.57 -18.21 4.05
N ASN A 80 17.18 -18.15 2.77
CA ASN A 80 16.20 -17.16 2.32
C ASN A 80 14.94 -17.22 3.15
N GLU A 81 14.77 -16.23 3.99
CA GLU A 81 13.59 -16.11 4.85
C GLU A 81 12.57 -15.23 4.14
N ILE A 82 11.33 -15.71 4.07
CA ILE A 82 10.27 -14.99 3.38
C ILE A 82 9.26 -14.48 4.40
N ILE A 83 8.96 -13.18 4.32
CA ILE A 83 7.95 -12.55 5.16
C ILE A 83 6.88 -11.97 4.24
N ILE A 84 5.61 -12.23 4.54
CA ILE A 84 4.48 -11.64 3.84
C ILE A 84 3.70 -10.84 4.87
N GLY A 85 3.44 -9.59 4.58
CA GLY A 85 2.68 -8.73 5.49
C GLY A 85 2.22 -7.45 4.85
N VAL A 86 1.58 -6.62 5.66
CA VAL A 86 0.98 -5.34 5.24
C VAL A 86 1.93 -4.21 5.52
N VAL A 87 2.08 -3.31 4.55
CA VAL A 87 2.89 -2.09 4.72
C VAL A 87 2.13 -1.15 5.65
N THR A 88 2.75 -0.80 6.78
CA THR A 88 2.12 -0.01 7.83
C THR A 88 3.11 1.01 8.36
N MET A 89 2.62 2.23 8.64
CA MET A 89 3.41 3.25 9.31
C MET A 89 3.27 3.07 10.82
N LEU A 90 4.39 2.90 11.50
CA LEU A 90 4.41 2.76 12.95
C LEU A 90 5.60 3.51 13.52
N GLU A 91 5.32 4.43 14.44
CA GLU A 91 6.37 5.20 15.12
C GLU A 91 7.37 5.85 14.15
N GLY A 92 6.85 6.40 13.06
CA GLY A 92 7.67 7.13 12.09
C GLY A 92 8.42 6.25 11.10
N ALA A 93 8.15 4.96 11.06
CA ALA A 93 8.83 4.04 10.16
C ALA A 93 7.83 3.20 9.37
N TRP A 94 8.20 2.85 8.14
CA TRP A 94 7.41 1.93 7.32
C TRP A 94 7.84 0.50 7.65
N LEU A 95 6.86 -0.31 8.03
CA LEU A 95 7.08 -1.70 8.41
C LEU A 95 6.19 -2.62 7.58
N ILE A 96 6.62 -3.87 7.47
CA ILE A 96 5.80 -4.96 6.96
C ILE A 96 5.33 -5.74 8.18
N MET A 97 4.02 -5.80 8.40
CA MET A 97 3.46 -6.42 9.60
C MET A 97 2.51 -7.53 9.24
N ASN A 98 2.65 -8.65 9.93
CA ASN A 98 1.74 -9.78 9.80
C ASN A 98 1.26 -10.19 11.19
N ASP A 99 0.04 -9.78 11.52
CA ASP A 99 -0.54 -10.04 12.85
C ASP A 99 -0.82 -11.51 13.10
N CYS A 100 -1.10 -12.27 12.04
CA CYS A 100 -1.38 -13.70 12.18
C CYS A 100 -0.15 -14.47 12.66
N GLU A 101 1.02 -14.04 12.22
CA GLU A 101 2.28 -14.67 12.60
C GLU A 101 3.06 -13.84 13.62
N GLN A 102 2.51 -12.70 14.02
CA GLN A 102 3.15 -11.75 14.93
C GLN A 102 4.54 -11.35 14.47
N LEU A 103 4.68 -11.14 13.17
CA LEU A 103 5.93 -10.73 12.56
C LEU A 103 5.90 -9.27 12.17
N ALA A 104 7.03 -8.61 12.31
CA ALA A 104 7.21 -7.25 11.82
C ALA A 104 8.64 -7.11 11.30
N SER A 105 8.80 -6.39 10.19
CA SER A 105 10.09 -6.17 9.57
C SER A 105 10.11 -4.78 8.95
N PHE A 106 11.27 -4.14 8.93
CA PHE A 106 11.41 -2.87 8.23
C PHE A 106 11.18 -3.08 6.73
N LEU A 107 10.42 -2.18 6.13
CA LEU A 107 10.15 -2.25 4.70
C LEU A 107 11.44 -2.09 3.90
N TRP A 108 12.30 -1.14 4.30
CA TRP A 108 13.52 -0.88 3.57
C TRP A 108 14.70 -1.59 4.22
N SER A 109 15.51 -2.24 3.38
CA SER A 109 16.76 -2.86 3.78
C SER A 109 17.66 -2.97 2.54
N GLU A 110 18.95 -2.80 2.73
CA GLU A 110 19.90 -2.89 1.61
C GLU A 110 20.01 -4.30 1.04
N THR A 111 19.67 -5.30 1.84
CA THR A 111 19.87 -6.70 1.45
C THR A 111 18.59 -7.46 1.13
N ASP A 112 17.45 -6.84 1.36
CA ASP A 112 16.17 -7.53 1.20
C ASP A 112 15.47 -7.08 -0.08
N GLU A 113 14.75 -8.01 -0.70
CA GLU A 113 13.93 -7.71 -1.88
C GLU A 113 12.47 -7.71 -1.52
N ASN A 114 11.75 -6.71 -1.97
CA ASN A 114 10.32 -6.56 -1.75
C ASN A 114 9.55 -6.73 -3.06
N GLU A 115 8.42 -7.42 -2.99
CA GLU A 115 7.54 -7.57 -4.14
C GLU A 115 6.10 -7.33 -3.69
N ILE A 116 5.41 -6.40 -4.36
CA ILE A 116 3.99 -6.16 -4.10
C ILE A 116 3.19 -7.32 -4.69
N ILE A 117 2.41 -8.01 -3.85
CA ILE A 117 1.60 -9.14 -4.31
C ILE A 117 0.10 -8.84 -4.24
N GLY A 118 -0.28 -7.70 -3.68
CA GLY A 118 -1.67 -7.28 -3.59
C GLY A 118 -1.82 -6.16 -2.58
N ASN A 119 -3.03 -5.98 -2.07
CA ASN A 119 -3.29 -5.02 -1.01
C ASN A 119 -4.43 -5.51 -0.13
N ILE A 120 -4.59 -4.89 1.05
CA ILE A 120 -5.55 -5.37 2.04
C ILE A 120 -7.01 -5.20 1.61
N TYR A 121 -7.29 -4.33 0.64
CA TYR A 121 -8.65 -4.07 0.22
C TYR A 121 -9.11 -5.01 -0.90
N GLU A 122 -8.21 -5.34 -1.82
CA GLU A 122 -8.53 -6.18 -2.97
C GLU A 122 -8.14 -7.65 -2.76
N ASN A 123 -7.14 -7.91 -1.91
CA ASN A 123 -6.57 -9.25 -1.76
C ASN A 123 -6.37 -9.64 -0.29
N PRO A 124 -7.37 -9.45 0.58
CA PRO A 124 -7.18 -9.75 2.01
C PRO A 124 -6.86 -11.21 2.30
N GLU A 125 -7.24 -12.11 1.41
CA GLU A 125 -6.97 -13.54 1.57
C GLU A 125 -5.48 -13.88 1.56
N LEU A 126 -4.65 -12.99 1.02
CA LEU A 126 -3.20 -13.23 1.00
C LEU A 126 -2.57 -13.21 2.39
N LEU A 127 -3.26 -12.62 3.36
CA LEU A 127 -2.79 -12.58 4.75
C LEU A 127 -3.26 -13.79 5.55
N GLU A 128 -4.25 -14.50 5.05
CA GLU A 128 -4.74 -15.74 5.65
C GLU A 128 -3.85 -16.86 5.21
N VAL A 129 -2.69 -16.92 5.78
CA VAL A 129 -1.75 -17.96 5.40
C VAL A 129 -2.27 -19.23 5.96
N GLY A 130 -2.66 -19.98 5.16
CA GLY A 130 -3.10 -21.16 5.38
C GLY A 130 -2.38 -22.07 6.18
N ASP A 131 -2.49 -21.91 6.50
CA ASP A 131 -2.12 -22.59 6.56
C ASP A 131 -1.97 -23.71 6.19
#